data_5452e60c9535c719a4ccfdc44f119e5b
#
_entry.id   5452e60c9535c719a4ccfdc44f119e5b
#
_cell.length_a   1.000
_cell.length_b   1.000
_cell.length_c   1.000
_cell.angle_alpha   90.00
_cell.angle_beta   90.00
_cell.angle_gamma   90.00
#
_symmetry.space_group_name_H-M   'P 1'
#
loop_
_entity.id
_entity.type
_entity.pdbx_description
1 polymer ?
#
loop_
_entity_poly.entity_id
_entity_poly.type
_entity_poly.pdbx_seq_one_letter_code
_entity_poly.pdbx_strand_id
1 'polypeptide(L)'
;MKVAAIQMDSLWENPSANLIKARQIVLSTDAELLVFPEMFATGFSMNPQRIAQKMAGEVVTRMTELAIESGKALIFSAAIEDAHSTAPNESHFYNRLFFIAPDETRLVYDKRHLFRMANEQEFYAAGQNRLVIHYKDFRICPMVCYDLRFPVWSRQKGDYDLLIYIASWPEVRSYAWTTLLRARAIENQCYLMGVNRVGNDPKNLYSGDSVVVNFLGQPLVEATPSTEQVVSVELSLQELEQFRAGFPASMDADKFTIEQ
;
A
#
# COMPACT_ATOMS: atom_id res chain seq x y z
N MET A 1 3.26 -16.08 -8.06
CA MET A 1 4.07 -14.88 -7.69
C MET A 1 4.27 -14.87 -6.18
N LYS A 2 5.53 -14.83 -5.74
CA LYS A 2 5.84 -14.76 -4.30
C LYS A 2 5.84 -13.32 -3.81
N VAL A 3 5.00 -13.02 -2.83
CA VAL A 3 4.81 -11.68 -2.27
C VAL A 3 5.21 -11.62 -0.80
N ALA A 4 5.67 -10.47 -0.32
CA ALA A 4 6.05 -10.26 1.08
C ALA A 4 5.42 -8.98 1.65
N ALA A 5 4.72 -9.13 2.77
CA ALA A 5 4.21 -8.02 3.58
C ALA A 5 5.24 -7.69 4.68
N ILE A 6 5.68 -6.44 4.72
CA ILE A 6 6.68 -5.96 5.65
C ILE A 6 5.98 -5.21 6.79
N GLN A 7 5.79 -5.87 7.93
CA GLN A 7 5.29 -5.26 9.15
C GLN A 7 6.44 -4.61 9.91
N MET A 8 6.72 -3.35 9.60
CA MET A 8 7.91 -2.63 10.07
C MET A 8 7.58 -1.66 11.21
N ASP A 9 8.46 -1.57 12.19
CA ASP A 9 8.50 -0.47 13.14
C ASP A 9 9.29 0.70 12.53
N SER A 10 8.58 1.71 12.06
CA SER A 10 9.17 2.90 11.44
C SER A 10 9.54 3.92 12.50
N LEU A 11 10.80 4.33 12.54
CA LEU A 11 11.28 5.41 13.39
C LEU A 11 10.71 6.75 12.93
N TRP A 12 10.08 7.48 13.86
CA TRP A 12 9.39 8.72 13.56
C TRP A 12 10.32 9.79 12.97
N GLU A 13 9.95 10.30 11.78
CA GLU A 13 10.66 11.33 11.01
C GLU A 13 12.17 11.09 10.85
N ASN A 14 12.57 9.81 10.74
CA ASN A 14 13.97 9.42 10.57
C ASN A 14 14.18 8.57 9.29
N PRO A 15 14.16 9.21 8.11
CA PRO A 15 14.23 8.48 6.83
C PRO A 15 15.54 7.69 6.67
N SER A 16 16.66 8.22 7.11
CA SER A 16 17.96 7.54 6.95
C SER A 16 18.01 6.20 7.69
N ALA A 17 17.55 6.15 8.95
CA ALA A 17 17.51 4.91 9.71
C ALA A 17 16.50 3.91 9.13
N ASN A 18 15.33 4.40 8.70
CA ASN A 18 14.31 3.56 8.09
C ASN A 18 14.75 3.00 6.73
N LEU A 19 15.50 3.74 5.94
CA LEU A 19 16.08 3.27 4.68
C LEU A 19 17.16 2.18 4.89
N ILE A 20 18.00 2.33 5.93
CA ILE A 20 18.98 1.28 6.29
C ILE A 20 18.24 -0.02 6.64
N LYS A 21 17.19 0.08 7.48
CA LYS A 21 16.35 -1.07 7.85
C LYS A 21 15.66 -1.68 6.62
N ALA A 22 15.07 -0.86 5.76
CA ALA A 22 14.44 -1.32 4.54
C ALA A 22 15.38 -2.08 3.63
N ARG A 23 16.63 -1.60 3.47
CA ARG A 23 17.66 -2.28 2.69
C ARG A 23 17.98 -3.67 3.25
N GLN A 24 18.17 -3.80 4.55
CA GLN A 24 18.41 -5.09 5.21
C GLN A 24 17.26 -6.07 4.96
N ILE A 25 16.01 -5.61 5.12
CA ILE A 25 14.80 -6.41 4.89
C ILE A 25 14.74 -6.89 3.44
N VAL A 26 14.88 -5.97 2.47
CA VAL A 26 14.75 -6.33 1.04
C VAL A 26 15.80 -7.33 0.61
N LEU A 27 17.07 -7.14 1.02
CA LEU A 27 18.15 -8.03 0.63
C LEU A 27 18.03 -9.43 1.24
N SER A 28 17.46 -9.55 2.46
CA SER A 28 17.30 -10.83 3.16
C SER A 28 16.01 -11.57 2.84
N THR A 29 15.03 -10.92 2.22
CA THR A 29 13.70 -11.52 1.97
C THR A 29 13.65 -12.19 0.60
N ASP A 30 13.27 -13.46 0.55
CA ASP A 30 13.02 -14.18 -0.70
C ASP A 30 11.57 -13.97 -1.15
N ALA A 31 11.35 -12.97 -2.00
CA ALA A 31 10.06 -12.64 -2.64
C ALA A 31 10.29 -11.82 -3.91
N GLU A 32 9.31 -11.81 -4.81
CA GLU A 32 9.35 -11.08 -6.09
C GLU A 32 8.76 -9.66 -5.94
N LEU A 33 7.79 -9.49 -5.04
CA LEU A 33 7.16 -8.21 -4.70
C LEU A 33 7.19 -8.03 -3.18
N LEU A 34 7.79 -6.93 -2.72
CA LEU A 34 7.83 -6.56 -1.31
C LEU A 34 7.03 -5.27 -1.09
N VAL A 35 6.19 -5.28 -0.06
CA VAL A 35 5.28 -4.18 0.24
C VAL A 35 5.56 -3.62 1.62
N PHE A 36 5.87 -2.32 1.68
CA PHE A 36 6.13 -1.55 2.89
C PHE A 36 4.86 -0.85 3.40
N PRO A 37 4.80 -0.48 4.69
CA PRO A 37 3.70 0.31 5.23
C PRO A 37 3.64 1.72 4.62
N GLU A 38 2.50 2.39 4.83
CA GLU A 38 2.31 3.80 4.48
C GLU A 38 3.38 4.67 5.14
N MET A 39 4.03 5.52 4.30
CA MET A 39 5.05 6.50 4.74
C MET A 39 6.13 5.85 5.61
N PHE A 40 6.58 4.65 5.24
CA PHE A 40 7.50 3.82 6.04
C PHE A 40 8.77 4.56 6.45
N ALA A 41 9.24 5.50 5.63
CA ALA A 41 10.49 6.22 5.85
C ALA A 41 10.37 7.32 6.92
N THR A 42 9.17 7.85 7.16
CA THR A 42 8.97 9.00 8.07
C THR A 42 7.91 8.77 9.14
N GLY A 43 7.03 7.77 8.95
CA GLY A 43 5.76 7.68 9.66
C GLY A 43 4.74 8.67 9.09
N PHE A 44 3.49 8.52 9.50
CA PHE A 44 2.35 9.33 9.03
C PHE A 44 2.33 10.71 9.70
N SER A 45 3.21 11.60 9.25
CA SER A 45 3.37 12.96 9.78
C SER A 45 2.50 13.97 9.05
N MET A 46 1.87 14.88 9.80
CA MET A 46 1.14 16.05 9.29
C MET A 46 2.04 17.29 9.18
N ASN A 47 3.33 17.09 8.97
CA ASN A 47 4.30 18.16 8.74
C ASN A 47 5.04 17.95 7.41
N PRO A 48 4.32 18.02 6.26
CA PRO A 48 4.93 17.78 4.95
C PRO A 48 6.07 18.73 4.63
N GLN A 49 6.05 19.97 5.13
CA GLN A 49 7.13 20.94 4.93
C GLN A 49 8.48 20.44 5.44
N ARG A 50 8.46 19.55 6.46
CA ARG A 50 9.68 18.98 7.04
C ARG A 50 10.09 17.66 6.38
N ILE A 51 9.10 16.83 6.00
CA ILE A 51 9.36 15.44 5.62
C ILE A 51 9.19 15.16 4.11
N ALA A 52 8.47 16.03 3.40
CA ALA A 52 8.24 15.82 1.98
C ALA A 52 9.53 16.00 1.17
N GLN A 53 9.60 15.26 0.10
CA GLN A 53 10.68 15.35 -0.86
C GLN A 53 10.13 15.40 -2.27
N LYS A 54 10.96 15.81 -3.22
CA LYS A 54 10.61 15.77 -4.65
C LYS A 54 10.63 14.35 -5.19
N MET A 55 10.10 14.14 -6.39
CA MET A 55 10.07 12.82 -7.05
C MET A 55 11.45 12.16 -7.21
N ALA A 56 12.53 12.93 -7.23
CA ALA A 56 13.91 12.46 -7.23
C ALA A 56 14.59 12.60 -5.84
N GLY A 57 13.80 12.64 -4.77
CA GLY A 57 14.32 12.73 -3.41
C GLY A 57 14.96 11.44 -2.91
N GLU A 58 15.62 11.51 -1.75
CA GLU A 58 16.45 10.42 -1.21
C GLU A 58 15.68 9.09 -1.07
N VAL A 59 14.46 9.11 -0.50
CA VAL A 59 13.68 7.87 -0.30
C VAL A 59 13.38 7.20 -1.63
N VAL A 60 12.89 7.96 -2.62
CA VAL A 60 12.53 7.42 -3.94
C VAL A 60 13.76 6.90 -4.67
N THR A 61 14.86 7.66 -4.63
CA THR A 61 16.13 7.27 -5.26
C THR A 61 16.69 5.98 -4.64
N ARG A 62 16.78 5.92 -3.31
CA ARG A 62 17.31 4.74 -2.61
C ARG A 62 16.45 3.50 -2.80
N MET A 63 15.12 3.66 -2.81
CA MET A 63 14.23 2.52 -3.07
C MET A 63 14.29 2.06 -4.53
N THR A 64 14.55 2.98 -5.48
CA THR A 64 14.78 2.61 -6.88
C THR A 64 16.10 1.84 -7.04
N GLU A 65 17.19 2.34 -6.48
CA GLU A 65 18.48 1.65 -6.45
C GLU A 65 18.35 0.24 -5.84
N LEU A 66 17.58 0.12 -4.75
CA LEU A 66 17.36 -1.13 -4.04
C LEU A 66 16.51 -2.13 -4.86
N ALA A 67 15.51 -1.67 -5.61
CA ALA A 67 14.74 -2.51 -6.50
C ALA A 67 15.63 -3.11 -7.60
N ILE A 68 16.48 -2.29 -8.20
CA ILE A 68 17.47 -2.72 -9.22
C ILE A 68 18.48 -3.70 -8.61
N GLU A 69 19.13 -3.34 -7.49
CA GLU A 69 20.13 -4.15 -6.81
C GLU A 69 19.62 -5.54 -6.41
N SER A 70 18.38 -5.58 -5.89
CA SER A 70 17.78 -6.83 -5.41
C SER A 70 17.10 -7.66 -6.49
N GLY A 71 16.79 -7.07 -7.65
CA GLY A 71 15.99 -7.71 -8.70
C GLY A 71 14.51 -7.90 -8.31
N LYS A 72 13.99 -7.10 -7.35
CA LYS A 72 12.65 -7.25 -6.76
C LYS A 72 11.81 -6.00 -6.96
N ALA A 73 10.49 -6.17 -7.16
CA ALA A 73 9.58 -5.03 -7.17
C ALA A 73 9.24 -4.58 -5.75
N LEU A 74 9.11 -3.26 -5.57
CA LEU A 74 8.83 -2.64 -4.28
C LEU A 74 7.56 -1.77 -4.35
N ILE A 75 6.70 -1.87 -3.33
CA ILE A 75 5.59 -0.94 -3.10
C ILE A 75 5.80 -0.24 -1.75
N PHE A 76 5.71 1.07 -1.74
CA PHE A 76 5.81 1.92 -0.54
C PHE A 76 5.13 3.26 -0.78
N SER A 77 4.92 4.08 0.25
CA SER A 77 4.55 5.49 0.05
C SER A 77 5.47 6.46 0.77
N ALA A 78 5.48 7.70 0.29
CA ALA A 78 6.22 8.81 0.87
C ALA A 78 5.43 10.12 0.72
N ALA A 79 5.75 11.11 1.56
CA ALA A 79 5.31 12.48 1.38
C ALA A 79 6.08 13.11 0.21
N ILE A 80 5.38 13.53 -0.83
CA ILE A 80 5.97 14.10 -2.05
C ILE A 80 5.46 15.51 -2.26
N GLU A 81 6.39 16.44 -2.45
CA GLU A 81 6.13 17.78 -2.98
C GLU A 81 6.10 17.71 -4.50
N ASP A 82 4.96 18.04 -5.09
CA ASP A 82 4.79 18.11 -6.54
C ASP A 82 4.35 19.50 -6.96
N ALA A 83 5.15 20.13 -7.82
CA ALA A 83 4.91 21.49 -8.31
C ALA A 83 3.89 21.54 -9.47
N HIS A 84 3.36 20.42 -9.92
CA HIS A 84 2.35 20.36 -10.99
C HIS A 84 0.94 20.69 -10.48
N SER A 85 0.84 21.79 -9.72
CA SER A 85 -0.43 22.41 -9.37
C SER A 85 -1.01 23.13 -10.60
N THR A 86 -2.32 23.06 -10.78
CA THR A 86 -3.05 23.86 -11.77
C THR A 86 -3.05 25.35 -11.43
N ALA A 87 -2.66 25.71 -10.19
CA ALA A 87 -2.45 27.09 -9.74
C ALA A 87 -0.96 27.46 -9.77
N PRO A 88 -0.56 28.50 -10.49
CA PRO A 88 0.84 28.93 -10.51
C PRO A 88 1.26 29.37 -9.10
N ASN A 89 2.38 28.83 -8.62
CA ASN A 89 3.03 29.07 -7.32
C ASN A 89 2.46 28.36 -6.09
N GLU A 90 1.61 27.32 -6.23
CA GLU A 90 1.24 26.46 -5.11
C GLU A 90 1.90 25.09 -5.27
N SER A 91 2.75 24.71 -4.31
CA SER A 91 3.23 23.34 -4.17
C SER A 91 2.17 22.53 -3.43
N HIS A 92 1.78 21.38 -3.99
CA HIS A 92 0.93 20.43 -3.30
C HIS A 92 1.76 19.28 -2.74
N PHE A 93 1.44 18.87 -1.53
CA PHE A 93 2.00 17.65 -0.94
C PHE A 93 1.04 16.50 -1.15
N TYR A 94 1.58 15.33 -1.47
CA TYR A 94 0.83 14.09 -1.68
C TYR A 94 1.37 12.98 -0.78
N ASN A 95 0.49 12.19 -0.21
CA ASN A 95 0.81 10.85 0.28
C ASN A 95 0.83 9.94 -0.94
N ARG A 96 2.01 9.84 -1.59
CA ARG A 96 2.19 9.17 -2.87
C ARG A 96 2.75 7.77 -2.69
N LEU A 97 1.99 6.78 -3.17
CA LEU A 97 2.43 5.41 -3.28
C LEU A 97 3.23 5.24 -4.58
N PHE A 98 4.30 4.47 -4.47
CA PHE A 98 5.15 4.06 -5.58
C PHE A 98 5.09 2.55 -5.76
N PHE A 99 5.03 2.11 -7.00
CA PHE A 99 5.48 0.83 -7.45
C PHE A 99 6.76 1.03 -8.24
N ILE A 100 7.81 0.32 -7.87
CA ILE A 100 9.10 0.37 -8.57
C ILE A 100 9.52 -1.05 -8.89
N ALA A 101 9.72 -1.35 -10.19
CA ALA A 101 10.21 -2.63 -10.65
C ALA A 101 11.74 -2.61 -10.89
N PRO A 102 12.39 -3.79 -10.99
CA PRO A 102 13.85 -3.88 -11.21
C PRO A 102 14.32 -3.26 -12.53
N ASP A 103 13.46 -3.11 -13.52
CA ASP A 103 13.71 -2.48 -14.82
C ASP A 103 13.52 -0.96 -14.81
N GLU A 104 13.47 -0.35 -13.61
CA GLU A 104 13.22 1.05 -13.37
C GLU A 104 11.79 1.53 -13.69
N THR A 105 10.88 0.65 -14.12
CA THR A 105 9.47 1.00 -14.28
C THR A 105 8.94 1.56 -12.96
N ARG A 106 8.45 2.80 -13.02
CA ARG A 106 7.90 3.53 -11.87
C ARG A 106 6.46 3.94 -12.16
N LEU A 107 5.54 3.47 -11.33
CA LEU A 107 4.14 3.87 -11.36
C LEU A 107 3.77 4.47 -10.00
N VAL A 108 2.82 5.43 -10.01
CA VAL A 108 2.45 6.17 -8.80
C VAL A 108 0.94 6.22 -8.60
N TYR A 109 0.54 6.24 -7.34
CA TYR A 109 -0.83 6.46 -6.91
C TYR A 109 -0.85 7.46 -5.76
N ASP A 110 -1.59 8.55 -5.91
CA ASP A 110 -1.83 9.51 -4.83
C ASP A 110 -3.05 9.09 -4.03
N LYS A 111 -2.91 9.02 -2.71
CA LYS A 111 -4.00 8.65 -1.80
C LYS A 111 -5.27 9.43 -2.09
N ARG A 112 -6.37 8.72 -2.34
CA ARG A 112 -7.65 9.32 -2.71
C ARG A 112 -8.37 9.89 -1.50
N HIS A 113 -8.46 9.11 -0.41
CA HIS A 113 -9.23 9.49 0.76
C HIS A 113 -8.31 9.92 1.89
N LEU A 114 -8.29 11.21 2.14
CA LEU A 114 -7.48 11.82 3.20
C LEU A 114 -8.16 11.67 4.57
N PHE A 115 -7.39 11.33 5.58
CA PHE A 115 -7.89 11.01 6.93
C PHE A 115 -8.23 12.27 7.72
N ARG A 116 -9.49 12.70 7.69
CA ARG A 116 -9.99 13.93 8.31
C ARG A 116 -9.77 14.01 9.81
N MET A 117 -9.78 12.87 10.54
CA MET A 117 -9.52 12.89 11.98
C MET A 117 -8.09 13.31 12.34
N ALA A 118 -7.15 13.22 11.40
CA ALA A 118 -5.79 13.76 11.53
C ALA A 118 -5.63 15.10 10.80
N ASN A 119 -6.70 15.67 10.25
CA ASN A 119 -6.69 16.87 9.41
C ASN A 119 -5.77 16.71 8.16
N GLU A 120 -5.62 15.49 7.64
CA GLU A 120 -4.71 15.22 6.50
C GLU A 120 -5.04 16.09 5.28
N GLN A 121 -6.32 16.42 5.06
CA GLN A 121 -6.79 17.30 3.97
C GLN A 121 -6.31 18.76 4.06
N GLU A 122 -5.79 19.17 5.21
CA GLU A 122 -5.22 20.52 5.37
C GLU A 122 -3.74 20.55 4.97
N PHE A 123 -3.10 19.40 4.86
CA PHE A 123 -1.67 19.25 4.61
C PHE A 123 -1.35 18.56 3.28
N TYR A 124 -2.21 17.68 2.81
CA TYR A 124 -2.02 16.87 1.62
C TYR A 124 -3.18 17.03 0.64
N ALA A 125 -2.87 16.95 -0.65
CA ALA A 125 -3.86 16.92 -1.71
C ALA A 125 -4.31 15.47 -2.00
N ALA A 126 -5.59 15.30 -2.33
CA ALA A 126 -6.16 14.02 -2.71
C ALA A 126 -5.85 13.67 -4.16
N GLY A 127 -5.52 12.39 -4.40
CA GLY A 127 -5.43 11.83 -5.74
C GLY A 127 -6.80 11.67 -6.41
N GLN A 128 -6.81 11.58 -7.73
CA GLN A 128 -8.04 11.43 -8.52
C GLN A 128 -8.08 10.16 -9.35
N ASN A 129 -6.94 9.54 -9.58
CA ASN A 129 -6.80 8.41 -10.49
C ASN A 129 -6.51 7.12 -9.72
N ARG A 130 -7.24 6.05 -10.07
CA ARG A 130 -6.93 4.71 -9.60
C ARG A 130 -5.80 4.12 -10.44
N LEU A 131 -4.92 3.37 -9.81
CA LEU A 131 -3.81 2.69 -10.48
C LEU A 131 -4.09 1.19 -10.57
N VAL A 132 -3.81 0.59 -11.73
CA VAL A 132 -3.66 -0.86 -11.90
C VAL A 132 -2.29 -1.12 -12.52
N ILE A 133 -1.51 -1.95 -11.86
CA ILE A 133 -0.15 -2.31 -12.21
C ILE A 133 -0.16 -3.69 -12.85
N HIS A 134 0.48 -3.84 -14.00
CA HIS A 134 0.75 -5.15 -14.58
C HIS A 134 2.19 -5.57 -14.21
N TYR A 135 2.30 -6.57 -13.35
CA TYR A 135 3.59 -7.09 -12.93
C TYR A 135 3.57 -8.61 -12.93
N LYS A 136 4.50 -9.22 -13.69
CA LYS A 136 4.42 -10.64 -13.99
C LYS A 136 3.04 -10.96 -14.60
N ASP A 137 2.41 -12.03 -14.15
CA ASP A 137 1.09 -12.43 -14.64
C ASP A 137 -0.07 -11.80 -13.85
N PHE A 138 0.21 -10.96 -12.85
CA PHE A 138 -0.79 -10.35 -11.96
C PHE A 138 -1.10 -8.90 -12.33
N ARG A 139 -2.38 -8.56 -12.20
CA ARG A 139 -2.86 -7.17 -12.18
C ARG A 139 -3.05 -6.75 -10.72
N ILE A 140 -2.37 -5.70 -10.30
CA ILE A 140 -2.28 -5.28 -8.90
C ILE A 140 -2.91 -3.90 -8.76
N CYS A 141 -3.84 -3.75 -7.81
CA CYS A 141 -4.47 -2.47 -7.48
C CYS A 141 -4.00 -2.01 -6.09
N PRO A 142 -3.04 -1.07 -6.00
CA PRO A 142 -2.58 -0.58 -4.72
C PRO A 142 -3.43 0.58 -4.22
N MET A 143 -3.66 0.62 -2.91
CA MET A 143 -4.44 1.61 -2.18
C MET A 143 -3.70 2.02 -0.90
N VAL A 144 -4.07 3.17 -0.31
CA VAL A 144 -3.42 3.68 0.90
C VAL A 144 -4.43 3.85 2.04
N CYS A 145 -4.23 3.08 3.10
CA CYS A 145 -4.78 3.25 4.43
C CYS A 145 -6.30 3.53 4.46
N TYR A 146 -6.69 4.79 4.57
CA TYR A 146 -8.09 5.21 4.71
C TYR A 146 -8.95 4.86 3.50
N ASP A 147 -8.36 4.63 2.32
CA ASP A 147 -9.06 4.11 1.13
C ASP A 147 -9.80 2.80 1.42
N LEU A 148 -9.34 2.00 2.38
CA LEU A 148 -9.98 0.76 2.81
C LEU A 148 -11.44 0.94 3.25
N ARG A 149 -11.81 2.12 3.76
CA ARG A 149 -13.18 2.41 4.21
C ARG A 149 -14.16 2.70 3.08
N PHE A 150 -13.67 2.85 1.85
CA PHE A 150 -14.47 3.29 0.70
C PHE A 150 -14.54 2.22 -0.39
N PRO A 151 -15.49 1.25 -0.27
CA PRO A 151 -15.57 0.08 -1.15
C PRO A 151 -15.76 0.43 -2.63
N VAL A 152 -16.46 1.52 -2.92
CA VAL A 152 -16.73 1.96 -4.29
C VAL A 152 -15.43 2.27 -5.05
N TRP A 153 -14.44 2.87 -4.36
CA TRP A 153 -13.15 3.22 -4.97
C TRP A 153 -12.33 1.99 -5.34
N SER A 154 -12.34 0.98 -4.51
CA SER A 154 -11.60 -0.27 -4.72
C SER A 154 -12.40 -1.34 -5.47
N ARG A 155 -13.66 -1.06 -5.88
CA ARG A 155 -14.50 -2.06 -6.52
C ARG A 155 -13.84 -2.60 -7.80
N GLN A 156 -13.70 -3.92 -7.86
CA GLN A 156 -13.15 -4.65 -8.98
C GLN A 156 -14.09 -4.57 -10.19
N LYS A 157 -13.54 -4.27 -11.36
CA LYS A 157 -14.26 -4.14 -12.65
C LYS A 157 -13.68 -5.07 -13.74
N GLY A 158 -13.21 -6.25 -13.34
CA GLY A 158 -12.50 -7.17 -14.23
C GLY A 158 -11.03 -6.79 -14.46
N ASP A 159 -10.47 -5.88 -13.65
CA ASP A 159 -9.24 -5.18 -13.93
C ASP A 159 -8.07 -5.49 -12.98
N TYR A 160 -8.29 -6.22 -11.87
CA TYR A 160 -7.19 -6.64 -11.00
C TYR A 160 -7.39 -8.02 -10.35
N ASP A 161 -6.30 -8.60 -9.86
CA ASP A 161 -6.22 -9.92 -9.25
C ASP A 161 -5.73 -9.87 -7.80
N LEU A 162 -4.91 -8.87 -7.48
CA LEU A 162 -4.38 -8.60 -6.16
C LEU A 162 -4.71 -7.14 -5.76
N LEU A 163 -5.40 -6.99 -4.63
CA LEU A 163 -5.66 -5.69 -4.01
C LEU A 163 -4.69 -5.50 -2.84
N ILE A 164 -3.98 -4.38 -2.80
CA ILE A 164 -3.01 -4.07 -1.76
C ILE A 164 -3.43 -2.82 -0.99
N TYR A 165 -3.40 -2.89 0.35
CA TYR A 165 -3.51 -1.72 1.22
C TYR A 165 -2.26 -1.59 2.05
N ILE A 166 -1.56 -0.45 1.92
CA ILE A 166 -0.47 -0.06 2.82
C ILE A 166 -0.99 0.95 3.83
N ALA A 167 -0.60 0.85 5.10
CA ALA A 167 -1.23 1.65 6.15
C ALA A 167 -0.29 2.05 7.30
N SER A 168 -0.69 3.14 7.95
CA SER A 168 -0.38 3.50 9.34
C SER A 168 -1.70 3.51 10.12
N TRP A 169 -2.24 2.31 10.38
CA TRP A 169 -3.56 2.12 10.97
C TRP A 169 -3.45 1.82 12.47
N PRO A 170 -3.93 2.72 13.35
CA PRO A 170 -3.75 2.59 14.79
C PRO A 170 -4.47 1.38 15.40
N GLU A 171 -3.87 0.81 16.44
CA GLU A 171 -4.36 -0.37 17.18
C GLU A 171 -5.80 -0.22 17.66
N VAL A 172 -6.20 0.96 18.14
CA VAL A 172 -7.57 1.23 18.59
C VAL A 172 -8.65 1.00 17.52
N ARG A 173 -8.25 0.84 16.27
CA ARG A 173 -9.12 0.54 15.12
C ARG A 173 -8.76 -0.77 14.40
N SER A 174 -7.95 -1.63 15.03
CA SER A 174 -7.49 -2.91 14.46
C SER A 174 -8.64 -3.80 14.00
N TYR A 175 -9.72 -3.89 14.78
CA TYR A 175 -10.91 -4.67 14.40
C TYR A 175 -11.48 -4.23 13.04
N ALA A 176 -11.55 -2.92 12.78
CA ALA A 176 -12.03 -2.42 11.49
C ALA A 176 -11.04 -2.74 10.35
N TRP A 177 -9.72 -2.67 10.62
CA TRP A 177 -8.67 -3.02 9.67
C TRP A 177 -8.82 -4.48 9.22
N THR A 178 -8.76 -5.41 10.14
CA THR A 178 -8.81 -6.85 9.88
C THR A 178 -10.11 -7.30 9.24
N THR A 179 -11.25 -6.73 9.67
CA THR A 179 -12.58 -7.06 9.12
C THR A 179 -12.74 -6.55 7.69
N LEU A 180 -12.36 -5.29 7.43
CA LEU A 180 -12.53 -4.68 6.11
C LEU A 180 -11.60 -5.30 5.07
N LEU A 181 -10.38 -5.67 5.43
CA LEU A 181 -9.48 -6.37 4.51
C LEU A 181 -10.13 -7.66 3.99
N ARG A 182 -10.66 -8.50 4.88
CA ARG A 182 -11.33 -9.75 4.50
C ARG A 182 -12.58 -9.48 3.65
N ALA A 183 -13.39 -8.49 4.01
CA ALA A 183 -14.56 -8.10 3.25
C ALA A 183 -14.20 -7.67 1.81
N ARG A 184 -13.13 -6.85 1.64
CA ARG A 184 -12.66 -6.42 0.32
C ARG A 184 -12.19 -7.59 -0.56
N ALA A 185 -11.52 -8.60 0.02
CA ALA A 185 -11.12 -9.78 -0.72
C ALA A 185 -12.33 -10.59 -1.23
N ILE A 186 -13.32 -10.81 -0.35
CA ILE A 186 -14.53 -11.58 -0.65
C ILE A 186 -15.37 -10.88 -1.73
N GLU A 187 -15.74 -9.61 -1.51
CA GLU A 187 -16.64 -8.89 -2.41
C GLU A 187 -16.05 -8.61 -3.79
N ASN A 188 -14.71 -8.57 -3.89
CA ASN A 188 -14.00 -8.33 -5.14
C ASN A 188 -13.45 -9.62 -5.77
N GLN A 189 -13.62 -10.77 -5.12
CA GLN A 189 -13.11 -12.06 -5.60
C GLN A 189 -11.64 -11.97 -6.02
N CYS A 190 -10.77 -11.47 -5.15
CA CYS A 190 -9.36 -11.25 -5.43
C CYS A 190 -8.50 -11.65 -4.22
N TYR A 191 -7.21 -11.88 -4.45
CA TYR A 191 -6.24 -11.87 -3.35
C TYR A 191 -6.18 -10.47 -2.74
N LEU A 192 -5.95 -10.39 -1.44
CA LEU A 192 -5.72 -9.11 -0.80
C LEU A 192 -4.53 -9.18 0.14
N MET A 193 -3.70 -8.14 0.12
CA MET A 193 -2.60 -7.92 1.04
C MET A 193 -2.84 -6.61 1.80
N GLY A 194 -2.94 -6.69 3.13
CA GLY A 194 -2.93 -5.55 4.03
C GLY A 194 -1.58 -5.45 4.73
N VAL A 195 -0.89 -4.34 4.57
CA VAL A 195 0.42 -4.09 5.19
C VAL A 195 0.34 -2.88 6.09
N ASN A 196 0.53 -3.09 7.38
CA ASN A 196 0.49 -2.03 8.38
C ASN A 196 1.78 -2.01 9.21
N ARG A 197 2.13 -0.85 9.74
CA ARG A 197 3.27 -0.71 10.63
C ARG A 197 2.98 -1.24 12.05
N VAL A 198 4.03 -1.50 12.81
CA VAL A 198 4.00 -1.69 14.28
C VAL A 198 4.72 -0.55 14.99
N GLY A 199 4.81 -0.65 16.33
CA GLY A 199 5.45 0.35 17.18
C GLY A 199 4.54 1.53 17.46
N ASN A 200 5.12 2.70 17.67
CA ASN A 200 4.38 3.91 18.02
C ASN A 200 4.85 5.14 17.23
N ASP A 201 3.98 6.13 17.17
CA ASP A 201 4.31 7.51 16.85
C ASP A 201 3.99 8.40 18.08
N PRO A 202 4.18 9.73 18.02
CA PRO A 202 3.87 10.61 19.15
C PRO A 202 2.42 10.56 19.65
N LYS A 203 1.47 10.00 18.88
CA LYS A 203 0.03 10.04 19.19
C LYS A 203 -0.62 8.66 19.26
N ASN A 204 -0.07 7.65 18.57
CA ASN A 204 -0.73 6.37 18.34
C ASN A 204 0.19 5.20 18.60
N LEU A 205 -0.41 4.08 19.01
CA LEU A 205 0.18 2.75 19.00
C LEU A 205 -0.35 1.97 17.80
N TYR A 206 0.49 1.11 17.22
CA TYR A 206 0.22 0.31 16.03
C TYR A 206 0.48 -1.15 16.31
N SER A 207 -0.54 -1.99 16.16
CA SER A 207 -0.44 -3.45 16.33
C SER A 207 0.00 -4.19 15.05
N GLY A 208 0.05 -3.49 13.91
CA GLY A 208 0.34 -4.15 12.63
C GLY A 208 -0.90 -4.85 12.08
N ASP A 209 -1.08 -6.13 12.44
CA ASP A 209 -2.14 -6.98 11.91
C ASP A 209 -2.09 -7.09 10.37
N SER A 210 -0.85 -7.16 9.85
CA SER A 210 -0.61 -7.35 8.42
C SER A 210 -0.99 -8.78 8.02
N VAL A 211 -1.62 -8.91 6.85
CA VAL A 211 -2.19 -10.18 6.41
C VAL A 211 -2.19 -10.28 4.89
N VAL A 212 -2.03 -11.48 4.37
CA VAL A 212 -2.40 -11.83 3.00
C VAL A 212 -3.56 -12.82 3.07
N VAL A 213 -4.66 -12.50 2.41
CA VAL A 213 -5.86 -13.35 2.36
C VAL A 213 -6.16 -13.79 0.93
N ASN A 214 -6.78 -14.95 0.80
CA ASN A 214 -7.31 -15.42 -0.48
C ASN A 214 -8.65 -14.75 -0.82
N PHE A 215 -9.17 -15.06 -1.96
CA PHE A 215 -10.44 -14.57 -2.51
C PHE A 215 -11.70 -15.04 -1.74
N LEU A 216 -11.54 -15.90 -0.74
CA LEU A 216 -12.57 -16.29 0.25
C LEU A 216 -12.44 -15.51 1.57
N GLY A 217 -11.48 -14.56 1.65
CA GLY A 217 -11.19 -13.81 2.86
C GLY A 217 -10.46 -14.63 3.95
N GLN A 218 -9.99 -15.84 3.60
CA GLN A 218 -9.23 -16.69 4.52
C GLN A 218 -7.75 -16.29 4.51
N PRO A 219 -7.08 -16.25 5.67
CA PRO A 219 -5.67 -15.91 5.72
C PRO A 219 -4.82 -17.00 5.08
N LEU A 220 -3.92 -16.59 4.19
CA LEU A 220 -2.82 -17.41 3.70
C LEU A 220 -1.60 -17.28 4.63
N VAL A 221 -1.36 -16.06 5.11
CA VAL A 221 -0.36 -15.76 6.13
C VAL A 221 -0.77 -14.50 6.89
N GLU A 222 -0.54 -14.50 8.21
CA GLU A 222 -0.80 -13.38 9.12
C GLU A 222 0.47 -13.05 9.89
N ALA A 223 0.75 -11.77 10.05
CA ALA A 223 1.81 -11.30 10.91
C ALA A 223 1.37 -11.35 12.39
N THR A 224 2.31 -11.66 13.28
CA THR A 224 2.07 -11.61 14.72
C THR A 224 1.82 -10.16 15.14
N PRO A 225 0.73 -9.86 15.85
CA PRO A 225 0.46 -8.50 16.32
C PRO A 225 1.61 -7.93 17.15
N SER A 226 1.86 -6.63 17.01
CA SER A 226 2.87 -5.86 17.74
C SER A 226 4.31 -6.38 17.59
N THR A 227 4.58 -7.18 16.56
CA THR A 227 5.89 -7.76 16.28
C THR A 227 6.40 -7.29 14.93
N GLU A 228 7.61 -6.73 14.89
CA GLU A 228 8.26 -6.43 13.62
C GLU A 228 8.66 -7.71 12.91
N GLN A 229 8.14 -7.93 11.71
CA GLN A 229 8.43 -9.15 10.94
C GLN A 229 8.07 -9.00 9.46
N VAL A 230 8.60 -9.89 8.66
CA VAL A 230 8.21 -10.07 7.26
C VAL A 230 7.46 -11.38 7.13
N VAL A 231 6.29 -11.35 6.51
CA VAL A 231 5.54 -12.56 6.17
C VAL A 231 5.42 -12.66 4.65
N SER A 232 5.66 -13.84 4.10
CA SER A 232 5.63 -14.08 2.66
C SER A 232 4.80 -15.31 2.32
N VAL A 233 4.20 -15.27 1.12
CA VAL A 233 3.38 -16.35 0.59
C VAL A 233 3.42 -16.33 -0.93
N GLU A 234 3.24 -17.49 -1.54
CA GLU A 234 3.07 -17.62 -2.98
C GLU A 234 1.59 -17.53 -3.37
N LEU A 235 1.29 -16.70 -4.38
CA LEU A 235 -0.05 -16.53 -4.93
C LEU A 235 -0.16 -17.27 -6.27
N SER A 236 -1.27 -17.97 -6.47
CA SER A 236 -1.59 -18.71 -7.69
C SER A 236 -2.68 -18.01 -8.49
N LEU A 237 -2.32 -17.46 -9.66
CA LEU A 237 -3.33 -16.87 -10.56
C LEU A 237 -4.32 -17.93 -11.06
N GLN A 238 -3.84 -19.14 -11.32
CA GLN A 238 -4.67 -20.24 -11.78
C GLN A 238 -5.79 -20.58 -10.77
N GLU A 239 -5.48 -20.62 -9.48
CA GLU A 239 -6.50 -20.88 -8.44
C GLU A 239 -7.57 -19.77 -8.41
N LEU A 240 -7.16 -18.51 -8.54
CA LEU A 240 -8.07 -17.37 -8.60
C LEU A 240 -8.99 -17.44 -9.81
N GLU A 241 -8.44 -17.76 -10.99
CA GLU A 241 -9.20 -17.89 -12.22
C GLU A 241 -10.21 -19.05 -12.15
N GLN A 242 -9.80 -20.20 -11.62
CA GLN A 242 -10.69 -21.35 -11.38
C GLN A 242 -11.83 -20.99 -10.43
N PHE A 243 -11.54 -20.27 -9.35
CA PHE A 243 -12.56 -19.81 -8.41
C PHE A 243 -13.56 -18.87 -9.09
N ARG A 244 -13.08 -17.86 -9.82
CA ARG A 244 -13.94 -16.91 -10.56
C ARG A 244 -14.79 -17.60 -11.63
N ALA A 245 -14.25 -18.59 -12.31
CA ALA A 245 -15.00 -19.38 -13.29
C ALA A 245 -16.10 -20.23 -12.63
N GLY A 246 -15.84 -20.78 -11.44
CA GLY A 246 -16.80 -21.58 -10.69
C GLY A 246 -17.88 -20.77 -9.98
N PHE A 247 -17.59 -19.51 -9.63
CA PHE A 247 -18.52 -18.59 -8.96
C PHE A 247 -18.37 -17.16 -9.56
N PRO A 248 -18.98 -16.90 -10.72
CA PRO A 248 -18.78 -15.65 -11.46
C PRO A 248 -19.64 -14.48 -10.95
N ALA A 249 -19.59 -14.16 -9.65
CA ALA A 249 -20.40 -13.11 -9.01
C ALA A 249 -20.17 -11.71 -9.63
N SER A 250 -19.05 -11.49 -10.30
CA SER A 250 -18.78 -10.24 -11.02
C SER A 250 -19.73 -9.98 -12.18
N MET A 251 -20.38 -11.02 -12.73
CA MET A 251 -21.37 -10.89 -13.82
C MET A 251 -22.66 -10.23 -13.36
N ASP A 252 -22.98 -10.32 -12.05
CA ASP A 252 -24.17 -9.74 -11.44
C ASP A 252 -23.91 -8.35 -10.82
N ALA A 253 -22.68 -7.83 -10.99
CA ALA A 253 -22.27 -6.58 -10.38
C ALA A 253 -22.93 -5.36 -11.06
N ASP A 254 -23.38 -4.42 -10.25
CA ASP A 254 -23.89 -3.14 -10.71
C ASP A 254 -22.83 -2.34 -11.48
N LYS A 255 -23.28 -1.61 -12.50
CA LYS A 255 -22.44 -0.62 -13.21
C LYS A 255 -22.62 0.75 -12.55
N PHE A 256 -21.51 1.40 -12.25
CA PHE A 256 -21.51 2.73 -11.67
C PHE A 256 -20.32 3.56 -12.16
N THR A 257 -20.46 4.89 -12.07
CA THR A 257 -19.40 5.87 -12.31
C THR A 257 -19.12 6.63 -11.02
N ILE A 258 -17.87 7.00 -10.82
CA ILE A 258 -17.44 7.87 -9.71
C ILE A 258 -17.29 9.27 -10.31
N GLU A 259 -18.09 10.21 -9.85
CA GLU A 259 -17.92 11.62 -10.17
C GLU A 259 -16.66 12.15 -9.50
N GLN A 260 -15.87 12.96 -10.24
CA GLN A 260 -14.61 13.52 -9.76
C GLN A 260 -14.81 14.94 -9.23
#